data_9159a73e03cdef70628bc519983e1eb9
#
_entry.id   9159a73e03cdef70628bc519983e1eb9
#
_cell.length_a   1.000
_cell.length_b   1.000
_cell.length_c   1.000
_cell.angle_alpha   90.00
_cell.angle_beta   90.00
_cell.angle_gamma   90.00
#
_symmetry.space_group_name_H-M   'P 1'
#
loop_
_entity.id
_entity.type
_entity.pdbx_description
1 polymer ?
#
loop_
_entity_poly.entity_id
_entity_poly.type
_entity_poly.pdbx_seq_one_letter_code
_entity_poly.pdbx_strand_id
1 'polypeptide(L)'
;MKIDPIVKDILNELKFNPSECLWEKHGATCMKHRYIEIAGQNKGVSIDSLDEVEKNSAEGVVAIKCTASLGKAKVITYGEATPKNNKNGYPYAMAEKRAIDRAILKLIGIHGFVYSDDEVDDKFENVQVKKIEVKQEPKKDNVDKIYIAGALEKIKNNKDKKNSSVLRSDIESLKTRINQSMGWDAFTKTDQFKTFNALRNQITKQRRS
;
A
#
# COMPACT_ATOMS: atom_id res chain seq x y z
N MET A 1 -24.88 2.29 -3.73
CA MET A 1 -23.46 2.21 -3.32
C MET A 1 -22.60 1.93 -4.53
N LYS A 2 -21.57 2.75 -4.76
CA LYS A 2 -20.56 2.52 -5.81
C LYS A 2 -19.41 1.74 -5.19
N ILE A 3 -19.23 0.50 -5.61
CA ILE A 3 -18.18 -0.39 -5.07
C ILE A 3 -16.94 -0.26 -5.95
N ASP A 4 -15.78 -0.11 -5.32
CA ASP A 4 -14.50 -0.06 -6.02
C ASP A 4 -14.23 -1.39 -6.77
N PRO A 5 -13.64 -1.36 -7.98
CA PRO A 5 -13.33 -2.58 -8.74
C PRO A 5 -12.50 -3.60 -7.97
N ILE A 6 -11.49 -3.15 -7.22
CA ILE A 6 -10.63 -4.03 -6.41
C ILE A 6 -11.46 -4.78 -5.36
N VAL A 7 -12.38 -4.08 -4.70
CA VAL A 7 -13.28 -4.69 -3.72
C VAL A 7 -14.20 -5.72 -4.41
N LYS A 8 -14.75 -5.38 -5.59
CA LYS A 8 -15.58 -6.32 -6.38
C LYS A 8 -14.84 -7.61 -6.71
N ASP A 9 -13.60 -7.49 -7.15
CA ASP A 9 -12.77 -8.65 -7.53
C ASP A 9 -12.56 -9.58 -6.33
N ILE A 10 -12.23 -9.02 -5.16
CA ILE A 10 -12.09 -9.80 -3.91
C ILE A 10 -13.41 -10.42 -3.49
N LEU A 11 -14.54 -9.69 -3.56
CA LEU A 11 -15.85 -10.26 -3.21
C LEU A 11 -16.24 -11.41 -4.15
N ASN A 12 -15.98 -11.27 -5.45
CA ASN A 12 -16.25 -12.34 -6.44
C ASN A 12 -15.39 -13.58 -6.15
N GLU A 13 -14.10 -13.39 -5.87
CA GLU A 13 -13.20 -14.49 -5.50
C GLU A 13 -13.69 -15.23 -4.24
N LEU A 14 -14.14 -14.48 -3.23
CA LEU A 14 -14.67 -15.02 -1.98
C LEU A 14 -16.13 -15.53 -2.12
N LYS A 15 -16.78 -15.31 -3.26
CA LYS A 15 -18.19 -15.62 -3.52
C LYS A 15 -19.15 -14.93 -2.54
N PHE A 16 -18.82 -13.71 -2.14
CA PHE A 16 -19.66 -12.90 -1.27
C PHE A 16 -20.67 -12.10 -2.08
N ASN A 17 -21.92 -12.06 -1.62
CA ASN A 17 -22.92 -11.15 -2.16
C ASN A 17 -22.71 -9.74 -1.57
N PRO A 18 -22.42 -8.72 -2.42
CA PRO A 18 -22.16 -7.37 -1.93
C PRO A 18 -23.29 -6.78 -1.07
N SER A 19 -24.55 -7.07 -1.40
CA SER A 19 -25.71 -6.55 -0.64
C SER A 19 -25.85 -7.14 0.76
N GLU A 20 -25.21 -8.29 1.02
CA GLU A 20 -25.23 -8.94 2.33
C GLU A 20 -24.05 -8.54 3.21
N CYS A 21 -22.87 -8.36 2.59
CA CYS A 21 -21.62 -8.12 3.30
C CYS A 21 -21.24 -6.66 3.42
N LEU A 22 -21.73 -5.79 2.50
CA LEU A 22 -21.41 -4.36 2.48
C LEU A 22 -22.62 -3.50 2.79
N TRP A 23 -22.34 -2.33 3.33
CA TRP A 23 -23.29 -1.24 3.52
C TRP A 23 -22.56 0.10 3.43
N GLU A 24 -23.30 1.19 3.33
CA GLU A 24 -22.72 2.53 3.23
C GLU A 24 -23.11 3.38 4.44
N LYS A 25 -22.14 4.03 5.02
CA LYS A 25 -22.35 5.00 6.10
C LYS A 25 -21.51 6.26 5.84
N HIS A 26 -22.18 7.39 5.78
CA HIS A 26 -21.54 8.70 5.54
C HIS A 26 -20.61 8.74 4.31
N GLY A 27 -20.96 7.99 3.25
CA GLY A 27 -20.15 7.90 2.02
C GLY A 27 -18.97 6.92 2.11
N ALA A 28 -18.77 6.25 3.25
CA ALA A 28 -17.78 5.19 3.40
C ALA A 28 -18.42 3.82 3.17
N THR A 29 -17.74 2.94 2.42
CA THR A 29 -18.14 1.54 2.27
C THR A 29 -17.67 0.76 3.48
N CYS A 30 -18.60 0.11 4.18
CA CYS A 30 -18.33 -0.71 5.36
C CYS A 30 -18.62 -2.17 5.07
N MET A 31 -17.75 -3.05 5.58
CA MET A 31 -17.96 -4.50 5.55
C MET A 31 -18.31 -4.98 6.96
N LYS A 32 -19.32 -5.83 7.05
CA LYS A 32 -19.70 -6.43 8.33
C LYS A 32 -18.57 -7.32 8.85
N HIS A 33 -18.25 -7.16 10.13
CA HIS A 33 -17.19 -7.90 10.83
C HIS A 33 -17.16 -9.41 10.50
N ARG A 34 -18.31 -10.10 10.58
CA ARG A 34 -18.40 -11.52 10.27
C ARG A 34 -17.88 -11.91 8.87
N TYR A 35 -18.07 -11.03 7.88
CA TYR A 35 -17.57 -11.28 6.51
C TYR A 35 -16.08 -10.99 6.40
N ILE A 36 -15.56 -10.07 7.21
CA ILE A 36 -14.10 -9.82 7.30
C ILE A 36 -13.42 -11.05 7.87
N GLU A 37 -13.96 -11.63 8.95
CA GLU A 37 -13.42 -12.88 9.54
C GLU A 37 -13.45 -14.04 8.56
N ILE A 38 -14.59 -14.26 7.87
CA ILE A 38 -14.72 -15.31 6.86
C ILE A 38 -13.74 -15.07 5.71
N ALA A 39 -13.55 -13.81 5.28
CA ALA A 39 -12.56 -13.46 4.26
C ALA A 39 -11.14 -13.80 4.70
N GLY A 40 -10.79 -13.48 5.93
CA GLY A 40 -9.50 -13.82 6.52
C GLY A 40 -9.27 -15.35 6.54
N GLN A 41 -10.25 -16.13 7.01
CA GLN A 41 -10.18 -17.58 7.02
C GLN A 41 -10.03 -18.17 5.62
N ASN A 42 -10.86 -17.74 4.67
CA ASN A 42 -10.82 -18.23 3.28
C ASN A 42 -9.51 -17.91 2.57
N LYS A 43 -8.87 -16.79 2.91
CA LYS A 43 -7.57 -16.40 2.37
C LYS A 43 -6.39 -17.03 3.12
N GLY A 44 -6.61 -17.65 4.27
CA GLY A 44 -5.56 -18.25 5.09
C GLY A 44 -4.77 -17.21 5.89
N VAL A 45 -5.41 -16.11 6.31
CA VAL A 45 -4.81 -15.15 7.23
C VAL A 45 -4.62 -15.81 8.60
N SER A 46 -3.43 -15.68 9.18
CA SER A 46 -3.10 -16.10 10.53
C SER A 46 -2.99 -14.89 11.44
N ILE A 47 -3.62 -14.94 12.60
CA ILE A 47 -3.38 -13.99 13.69
C ILE A 47 -2.23 -14.53 14.53
N ASP A 48 -1.06 -13.91 14.41
CA ASP A 48 0.17 -14.38 15.04
C ASP A 48 0.24 -13.99 16.52
N SER A 49 -0.20 -12.78 16.87
CA SER A 49 -0.31 -12.32 18.26
C SER A 49 -1.35 -11.20 18.41
N LEU A 50 -1.90 -11.14 19.63
CA LEU A 50 -2.71 -10.03 20.14
C LEU A 50 -2.09 -9.56 21.44
N ASP A 51 -1.52 -8.36 21.44
CA ASP A 51 -0.82 -7.79 22.59
C ASP A 51 -1.62 -6.61 23.14
N GLU A 52 -1.94 -6.62 24.43
CA GLU A 52 -2.50 -5.45 25.13
C GLU A 52 -1.39 -4.40 25.25
N VAL A 53 -1.58 -3.23 24.65
CA VAL A 53 -0.59 -2.13 24.66
C VAL A 53 -1.00 -0.99 25.58
N GLU A 54 -2.29 -0.83 25.83
CA GLU A 54 -2.83 0.13 26.78
C GLU A 54 -4.07 -0.42 27.46
N LYS A 55 -4.15 -0.20 28.77
CA LYS A 55 -5.29 -0.56 29.60
C LYS A 55 -5.51 0.45 30.71
N ASN A 56 -6.64 1.13 30.65
CA ASN A 56 -7.12 1.93 31.77
C ASN A 56 -8.58 1.58 32.03
N SER A 57 -8.81 0.59 32.89
CA SER A 57 -10.16 0.09 33.20
C SER A 57 -11.04 1.15 33.86
N ALA A 58 -10.46 2.11 34.62
CA ALA A 58 -11.20 3.17 35.27
C ALA A 58 -11.76 4.18 34.24
N GLU A 59 -11.04 4.41 33.16
CA GLU A 59 -11.45 5.30 32.07
C GLU A 59 -12.09 4.57 30.90
N GLY A 60 -12.17 3.24 30.92
CA GLY A 60 -12.71 2.43 29.82
C GLY A 60 -11.85 2.49 28.55
N VAL A 61 -10.53 2.69 28.69
CA VAL A 61 -9.58 2.77 27.57
C VAL A 61 -8.87 1.44 27.41
N VAL A 62 -8.88 0.89 26.19
CA VAL A 62 -8.14 -0.31 25.81
C VAL A 62 -7.56 -0.11 24.43
N ALA A 63 -6.28 -0.48 24.25
CA ALA A 63 -5.67 -0.58 22.94
C ALA A 63 -4.99 -1.95 22.79
N ILE A 64 -5.26 -2.62 21.68
CA ILE A 64 -4.73 -3.95 21.34
C ILE A 64 -3.94 -3.83 20.05
N LYS A 65 -2.72 -4.36 20.07
CA LYS A 65 -1.88 -4.55 18.90
C LYS A 65 -2.11 -5.95 18.37
N CYS A 66 -2.45 -6.04 17.08
CA CYS A 66 -2.55 -7.30 16.35
C CYS A 66 -1.38 -7.44 15.40
N THR A 67 -0.74 -8.60 15.43
CA THR A 67 0.22 -9.02 14.41
C THR A 67 -0.42 -10.17 13.64
N ALA A 68 -0.49 -10.04 12.32
CA ALA A 68 -1.08 -11.04 11.45
C ALA A 68 -0.26 -11.26 10.19
N SER A 69 -0.41 -12.43 9.58
CA SER A 69 0.34 -12.84 8.40
C SER A 69 -0.53 -13.53 7.35
N LEU A 70 -0.09 -13.43 6.08
CA LEU A 70 -0.65 -14.16 4.94
C LEU A 70 0.50 -14.57 4.03
N GLY A 71 0.86 -15.84 4.03
CA GLY A 71 2.05 -16.33 3.36
C GLY A 71 3.31 -15.65 3.90
N LYS A 72 4.01 -14.88 3.06
CA LYS A 72 5.21 -14.12 3.46
C LYS A 72 4.90 -12.69 3.90
N ALA A 73 3.69 -12.20 3.66
CA ALA A 73 3.28 -10.86 4.07
C ALA A 73 2.93 -10.85 5.56
N LYS A 74 3.39 -9.80 6.26
CA LYS A 74 3.12 -9.62 7.69
C LYS A 74 2.72 -8.16 7.93
N VAL A 75 1.70 -7.96 8.76
CA VAL A 75 1.20 -6.63 9.14
C VAL A 75 1.06 -6.49 10.63
N ILE A 76 1.16 -5.25 11.10
CA ILE A 76 0.85 -4.86 12.47
C ILE A 76 -0.27 -3.82 12.39
N THR A 77 -1.27 -3.99 13.23
CA THR A 77 -2.41 -3.07 13.36
C THR A 77 -2.72 -2.82 14.83
N TYR A 78 -3.46 -1.75 15.08
CA TYR A 78 -3.91 -1.39 16.42
C TYR A 78 -5.42 -1.21 16.38
N GLY A 79 -6.10 -1.73 17.40
CA GLY A 79 -7.50 -1.48 17.67
C GLY A 79 -7.65 -0.75 18.99
N GLU A 80 -8.47 0.28 19.01
CA GLU A 80 -8.68 1.12 20.18
C GLU A 80 -10.14 1.16 20.55
N ALA A 81 -10.45 1.07 21.83
CA ALA A 81 -11.76 1.33 22.41
C ALA A 81 -11.62 2.35 23.54
N THR A 82 -12.37 3.42 23.43
CA THR A 82 -12.44 4.51 24.42
C THR A 82 -13.89 4.92 24.60
N PRO A 83 -14.27 5.61 25.69
CA PRO A 83 -15.65 6.11 25.84
C PRO A 83 -16.11 7.06 24.71
N LYS A 84 -15.16 7.63 23.96
CA LYS A 84 -15.44 8.50 22.83
C LYS A 84 -15.84 7.75 21.56
N ASN A 85 -15.25 6.57 21.34
CA ASN A 85 -15.41 5.76 20.12
C ASN A 85 -16.04 4.38 20.38
N ASN A 86 -16.44 4.08 21.61
CA ASN A 86 -17.12 2.85 21.98
C ASN A 86 -18.22 3.13 23.02
N LYS A 87 -19.47 2.91 22.62
CA LYS A 87 -20.62 3.04 23.51
C LYS A 87 -21.02 1.71 24.15
N ASN A 88 -20.40 0.62 23.74
CA ASN A 88 -20.68 -0.72 24.25
C ASN A 88 -19.94 -0.96 25.57
N GLY A 89 -20.51 -1.76 26.45
CA GLY A 89 -19.89 -2.16 27.71
C GLY A 89 -18.71 -3.14 27.58
N TYR A 90 -18.20 -3.37 26.33
CA TYR A 90 -17.19 -4.39 26.04
C TYR A 90 -15.97 -3.79 25.34
N PRO A 91 -15.16 -2.93 26.02
CA PRO A 91 -14.05 -2.24 25.34
C PRO A 91 -12.97 -3.20 24.80
N TYR A 92 -12.70 -4.31 25.50
CA TYR A 92 -11.73 -5.30 25.02
C TYR A 92 -12.16 -5.94 23.70
N ALA A 93 -13.37 -6.45 23.65
CA ALA A 93 -13.90 -7.08 22.44
C ALA A 93 -13.92 -6.11 21.26
N MET A 94 -14.20 -4.84 21.50
CA MET A 94 -14.21 -3.82 20.45
C MET A 94 -12.79 -3.48 19.98
N ALA A 95 -11.83 -3.36 20.88
CA ALA A 95 -10.44 -3.11 20.52
C ALA A 95 -9.84 -4.29 19.74
N GLU A 96 -10.11 -5.52 20.18
CA GLU A 96 -9.69 -6.76 19.52
C GLU A 96 -10.26 -6.84 18.10
N LYS A 97 -11.56 -6.72 17.93
CA LYS A 97 -12.23 -6.74 16.63
C LYS A 97 -11.62 -5.74 15.65
N ARG A 98 -11.46 -4.48 16.07
CA ARG A 98 -10.88 -3.43 15.25
C ARG A 98 -9.45 -3.74 14.83
N ALA A 99 -8.64 -4.31 15.74
CA ALA A 99 -7.27 -4.69 15.43
C ALA A 99 -7.22 -5.81 14.38
N ILE A 100 -8.03 -6.85 14.55
CA ILE A 100 -8.11 -8.02 13.67
C ILE A 100 -8.66 -7.63 12.30
N ASP A 101 -9.78 -6.90 12.26
CA ASP A 101 -10.43 -6.48 11.01
C ASP A 101 -9.49 -5.65 10.15
N ARG A 102 -8.79 -4.68 10.73
CA ARG A 102 -7.77 -3.89 10.03
C ARG A 102 -6.65 -4.76 9.48
N ALA A 103 -6.21 -5.77 10.23
CA ALA A 103 -5.15 -6.68 9.80
C ALA A 103 -5.61 -7.50 8.60
N ILE A 104 -6.80 -8.09 8.66
CA ILE A 104 -7.37 -8.87 7.56
C ILE A 104 -7.54 -8.00 6.32
N LEU A 105 -8.20 -6.83 6.45
CA LEU A 105 -8.43 -5.93 5.31
C LEU A 105 -7.11 -5.48 4.65
N LYS A 106 -6.05 -5.25 5.43
CA LYS A 106 -4.71 -4.93 4.90
C LYS A 106 -4.10 -6.09 4.14
N LEU A 107 -4.16 -7.31 4.70
CA LEU A 107 -3.56 -8.50 4.10
C LEU A 107 -4.28 -8.95 2.83
N ILE A 108 -5.60 -8.77 2.76
CA ILE A 108 -6.37 -9.08 1.54
C ILE A 108 -6.42 -7.91 0.53
N GLY A 109 -5.81 -6.76 0.85
CA GLY A 109 -5.58 -5.67 -0.09
C GLY A 109 -6.74 -4.71 -0.32
N ILE A 110 -7.76 -4.67 0.56
CA ILE A 110 -8.92 -3.76 0.44
C ILE A 110 -9.04 -2.72 1.55
N HIS A 111 -8.05 -2.65 2.44
CA HIS A 111 -7.99 -1.59 3.45
C HIS A 111 -7.90 -0.20 2.79
N GLY A 112 -8.69 0.75 3.28
CA GLY A 112 -8.77 2.08 2.69
C GLY A 112 -9.87 2.23 1.62
N PHE A 113 -10.31 1.13 1.00
CA PHE A 113 -11.51 1.08 0.18
C PHE A 113 -12.75 0.67 0.98
N VAL A 114 -12.51 -0.14 2.02
CA VAL A 114 -13.54 -0.68 2.91
C VAL A 114 -13.08 -0.52 4.36
N TYR A 115 -14.01 -0.21 5.24
CA TYR A 115 -13.83 -0.14 6.68
C TYR A 115 -14.61 -1.26 7.36
N SER A 116 -14.21 -1.66 8.57
CA SER A 116 -15.07 -2.51 9.40
C SER A 116 -16.30 -1.72 9.88
N ASP A 117 -17.44 -2.40 10.00
CA ASP A 117 -18.66 -1.79 10.56
C ASP A 117 -18.48 -1.32 12.02
N ASP A 118 -17.57 -1.95 12.75
CA ASP A 118 -17.21 -1.57 14.12
C ASP A 118 -16.29 -0.32 14.21
N GLU A 119 -15.78 0.19 13.07
CA GLU A 119 -14.95 1.40 13.02
C GLU A 119 -15.74 2.68 12.75
N VAL A 120 -16.94 2.56 12.18
CA VAL A 120 -17.74 3.71 11.76
C VAL A 120 -18.72 4.09 12.84
N ASP A 121 -18.29 4.94 13.75
CA ASP A 121 -19.15 5.54 14.80
C ASP A 121 -20.22 6.47 14.21
N ASP A 122 -21.34 6.65 14.95
CA ASP A 122 -22.43 7.58 14.61
C ASP A 122 -22.01 9.06 14.57
N LYS A 123 -20.77 9.35 14.98
CA LYS A 123 -20.15 10.68 15.00
C LYS A 123 -19.14 10.94 13.89
N PHE A 124 -19.10 10.15 12.82
CA PHE A 124 -18.48 10.61 11.58
C PHE A 124 -19.34 11.72 10.96
N GLU A 125 -19.53 12.81 11.73
CA GLU A 125 -19.97 14.08 11.19
C GLU A 125 -18.88 14.54 10.22
N ASN A 126 -19.21 14.48 8.94
CA ASN A 126 -18.61 15.25 7.85
C ASN A 126 -17.17 15.73 8.11
N VAL A 127 -16.22 14.83 8.28
CA VAL A 127 -14.94 15.08 7.68
C VAL A 127 -15.24 14.99 6.19
N GLN A 128 -15.60 16.15 5.59
CA GLN A 128 -15.39 16.31 4.18
C GLN A 128 -13.95 15.88 3.99
N VAL A 129 -13.77 14.63 3.56
CA VAL A 129 -12.57 14.24 2.84
C VAL A 129 -12.61 15.22 1.67
N LYS A 130 -11.97 16.41 1.85
CA LYS A 130 -11.49 17.15 0.68
C LYS A 130 -10.92 16.05 -0.14
N LYS A 131 -11.55 15.77 -1.29
CA LYS A 131 -10.91 14.95 -2.31
C LYS A 131 -9.50 15.51 -2.36
N ILE A 132 -8.60 14.85 -1.65
CA ILE A 132 -7.22 14.89 -2.04
C ILE A 132 -7.39 14.31 -3.43
N GLU A 133 -7.32 15.18 -4.44
CA GLU A 133 -7.02 14.70 -5.77
C GLU A 133 -5.80 13.84 -5.54
N VAL A 134 -6.04 12.54 -5.43
CA VAL A 134 -4.99 11.55 -5.57
C VAL A 134 -4.49 11.89 -6.94
N LYS A 135 -3.41 12.70 -6.99
CA LYS A 135 -2.63 12.84 -8.21
C LYS A 135 -2.48 11.40 -8.64
N GLN A 136 -3.18 11.07 -9.72
CA GLN A 136 -3.24 9.74 -10.30
C GLN A 136 -1.85 9.16 -10.10
N GLU A 137 -1.77 7.97 -9.48
CA GLU A 137 -0.49 7.26 -9.38
C GLU A 137 0.17 7.45 -10.72
N PRO A 138 1.39 8.01 -10.78
CA PRO A 138 1.98 8.34 -12.06
C PRO A 138 1.91 7.06 -12.87
N LYS A 139 1.19 7.09 -14.01
CA LYS A 139 1.04 5.95 -14.90
C LYS A 139 2.38 5.27 -14.94
N LYS A 140 2.45 3.94 -14.91
CA LYS A 140 3.68 3.13 -14.86
C LYS A 140 4.83 3.76 -15.67
N ASP A 141 4.53 4.32 -16.83
CA ASP A 141 5.41 5.12 -17.68
C ASP A 141 6.05 6.34 -17.00
N ASN A 142 5.40 6.93 -16.01
CA ASN A 142 5.89 8.13 -15.33
C ASN A 142 6.83 7.78 -14.16
N VAL A 143 6.59 6.66 -13.49
CA VAL A 143 7.48 6.11 -12.45
C VAL A 143 8.80 5.68 -13.09
N ASP A 144 8.74 5.00 -14.24
CA ASP A 144 9.91 4.56 -14.97
C ASP A 144 10.76 5.74 -15.46
N LYS A 145 10.13 6.82 -15.96
CA LYS A 145 10.84 8.05 -16.37
C LYS A 145 11.54 8.74 -15.20
N ILE A 146 10.90 8.83 -14.04
CA ILE A 146 11.49 9.42 -12.83
C ILE A 146 12.68 8.58 -12.35
N TYR A 147 12.53 7.26 -12.34
CA TYR A 147 13.60 6.35 -11.96
C TYR A 147 14.81 6.47 -12.89
N ILE A 148 14.58 6.47 -14.20
CA ILE A 148 15.63 6.57 -15.22
C ILE A 148 16.35 7.92 -15.09
N ALA A 149 15.63 9.03 -14.89
CA ALA A 149 16.22 10.33 -14.66
C ALA A 149 17.14 10.36 -13.44
N GLY A 150 16.68 9.84 -12.31
CA GLY A 150 17.48 9.75 -11.08
C GLY A 150 18.73 8.87 -11.23
N ALA A 151 18.62 7.74 -11.95
CA ALA A 151 19.75 6.87 -12.22
C ALA A 151 20.80 7.53 -13.14
N LEU A 152 20.35 8.24 -14.18
CA LEU A 152 21.24 9.01 -15.08
C LEU A 152 21.97 10.12 -14.34
N GLU A 153 21.28 10.84 -13.47
CA GLU A 153 21.88 11.90 -12.66
C GLU A 153 22.92 11.35 -11.68
N LYS A 154 22.62 10.20 -11.05
CA LYS A 154 23.56 9.50 -10.17
C LYS A 154 24.83 9.06 -10.90
N ILE A 155 24.72 8.55 -12.11
CA ILE A 155 25.87 8.16 -12.96
C ILE A 155 26.66 9.40 -13.33
N LYS A 156 25.99 10.49 -13.74
CA LYS A 156 26.59 11.77 -14.08
C LYS A 156 27.42 12.36 -12.92
N ASN A 157 26.86 12.37 -11.72
CA ASN A 157 27.49 12.92 -10.52
C ASN A 157 28.67 12.07 -10.00
N ASN A 158 28.73 10.80 -10.37
CA ASN A 158 29.77 9.88 -9.94
C ASN A 158 30.84 9.60 -11.03
N LYS A 159 30.71 10.17 -12.22
CA LYS A 159 31.63 9.89 -13.36
C LYS A 159 33.09 10.17 -13.07
N ASP A 160 33.38 11.18 -12.24
CA ASP A 160 34.75 11.59 -11.89
C ASP A 160 35.28 10.89 -10.63
N LYS A 161 34.40 10.18 -9.88
CA LYS A 161 34.70 9.54 -8.60
C LYS A 161 34.81 8.02 -8.69
N LYS A 162 34.27 7.41 -9.74
CA LYS A 162 34.21 5.95 -9.92
C LYS A 162 35.17 5.48 -11.01
N ASN A 163 35.70 4.26 -10.83
CA ASN A 163 36.44 3.58 -11.87
C ASN A 163 35.56 3.36 -13.12
N SER A 164 36.12 3.51 -14.30
CA SER A 164 35.41 3.36 -15.59
C SER A 164 34.71 2.01 -15.76
N SER A 165 35.20 0.93 -15.14
CA SER A 165 34.58 -0.39 -15.16
C SER A 165 33.23 -0.40 -14.38
N VAL A 166 33.20 0.26 -13.22
CA VAL A 166 31.97 0.39 -12.39
C VAL A 166 30.92 1.23 -13.10
N LEU A 167 31.32 2.34 -13.71
CA LEU A 167 30.40 3.20 -14.46
C LEU A 167 29.80 2.47 -15.68
N ARG A 168 30.53 1.60 -16.32
CA ARG A 168 30.00 0.75 -17.40
C ARG A 168 29.00 -0.25 -16.89
N SER A 169 29.29 -0.91 -15.79
CA SER A 169 28.34 -1.82 -15.13
C SER A 169 27.04 -1.09 -14.76
N ASP A 170 27.14 0.13 -14.23
CA ASP A 170 25.98 0.97 -13.91
C ASP A 170 25.16 1.31 -15.19
N ILE A 171 25.82 1.64 -16.32
CA ILE A 171 25.15 1.90 -17.60
C ILE A 171 24.47 0.66 -18.19
N GLU A 172 25.13 -0.50 -18.16
CA GLU A 172 24.53 -1.74 -18.69
C GLU A 172 23.35 -2.22 -17.80
N SER A 173 23.46 -2.08 -16.49
CA SER A 173 22.39 -2.36 -15.57
C SER A 173 21.16 -1.46 -15.82
N LEU A 174 21.40 -0.15 -16.04
CA LEU A 174 20.35 0.78 -16.39
C LEU A 174 19.70 0.45 -17.73
N LYS A 175 20.47 0.07 -18.74
CA LYS A 175 19.98 -0.36 -20.06
C LYS A 175 19.08 -1.59 -19.95
N THR A 176 19.48 -2.61 -19.18
CA THR A 176 18.68 -3.81 -18.93
C THR A 176 17.34 -3.45 -18.29
N ARG A 177 17.35 -2.56 -17.30
CA ARG A 177 16.13 -2.13 -16.61
C ARG A 177 15.21 -1.29 -17.49
N ILE A 178 15.76 -0.41 -18.33
CA ILE A 178 14.99 0.35 -19.33
C ILE A 178 14.25 -0.60 -20.27
N ASN A 179 14.98 -1.63 -20.76
CA ASN A 179 14.38 -2.59 -21.69
C ASN A 179 13.26 -3.42 -21.04
N GLN A 180 13.39 -3.74 -19.75
CA GLN A 180 12.37 -4.48 -18.99
C GLN A 180 11.14 -3.62 -18.66
N SER A 181 11.32 -2.30 -18.45
CA SER A 181 10.24 -1.41 -17.99
C SER A 181 9.44 -0.81 -19.14
N MET A 182 10.10 -0.18 -20.11
CA MET A 182 9.42 0.56 -21.18
C MET A 182 9.78 0.10 -22.60
N GLY A 183 10.77 -0.79 -22.73
CA GLY A 183 11.32 -1.20 -24.03
C GLY A 183 12.30 -0.17 -24.63
N TRP A 184 13.31 -0.67 -25.34
CA TRP A 184 14.36 0.18 -25.88
C TRP A 184 13.85 1.17 -26.93
N ASP A 185 12.97 0.73 -27.81
CA ASP A 185 12.41 1.56 -28.89
C ASP A 185 11.57 2.75 -28.36
N ALA A 186 10.85 2.54 -27.25
CA ALA A 186 10.12 3.61 -26.60
C ALA A 186 11.08 4.60 -25.92
N PHE A 187 12.14 4.09 -25.29
CA PHE A 187 13.14 4.91 -24.61
C PHE A 187 13.92 5.81 -25.60
N THR A 188 14.25 5.32 -26.80
CA THR A 188 14.98 6.12 -27.83
C THR A 188 14.26 7.39 -28.25
N LYS A 189 12.92 7.46 -28.04
CA LYS A 189 12.09 8.61 -28.34
C LYS A 189 12.01 9.64 -27.19
N THR A 190 12.68 9.40 -26.08
CA THR A 190 12.67 10.28 -24.90
C THR A 190 13.86 11.22 -24.87
N ASP A 191 13.74 12.38 -24.21
CA ASP A 191 14.87 13.30 -24.00
C ASP A 191 15.97 12.67 -23.11
N GLN A 192 15.62 11.74 -22.25
CA GLN A 192 16.55 11.00 -21.40
C GLN A 192 17.52 10.12 -22.21
N PHE A 193 17.12 9.70 -23.41
CA PHE A 193 18.00 8.94 -24.32
C PHE A 193 19.22 9.76 -24.75
N LYS A 194 19.07 11.05 -24.99
CA LYS A 194 20.20 11.94 -25.32
C LYS A 194 21.24 11.96 -24.20
N THR A 195 20.76 12.10 -22.96
CA THR A 195 21.61 12.09 -21.76
C THR A 195 22.30 10.74 -21.57
N PHE A 196 21.57 9.64 -21.74
CA PHE A 196 22.09 8.27 -21.67
C PHE A 196 23.22 8.06 -22.70
N ASN A 197 22.99 8.42 -23.95
CA ASN A 197 23.99 8.25 -25.02
C ASN A 197 25.23 9.13 -24.80
N ALA A 198 25.06 10.37 -24.32
CA ALA A 198 26.19 11.24 -24.01
C ALA A 198 27.07 10.64 -22.91
N LEU A 199 26.48 10.14 -21.82
CA LEU A 199 27.18 9.48 -20.71
C LEU A 199 27.88 8.20 -21.17
N ARG A 200 27.19 7.35 -21.93
CA ARG A 200 27.76 6.12 -22.50
C ARG A 200 28.99 6.41 -23.36
N ASN A 201 28.92 7.40 -24.25
CA ASN A 201 30.01 7.78 -25.14
C ASN A 201 31.21 8.36 -24.38
N GLN A 202 30.97 9.19 -23.34
CA GLN A 202 32.03 9.72 -22.49
C GLN A 202 32.78 8.60 -21.74
N ILE A 203 32.04 7.66 -21.12
CA ILE A 203 32.61 6.52 -20.38
C ILE A 203 33.37 5.57 -21.32
N THR A 204 32.96 5.46 -22.59
CA THR A 204 33.64 4.62 -23.58
C THR A 204 34.93 5.27 -24.10
N LYS A 205 34.96 6.59 -24.21
CA LYS A 205 36.16 7.35 -24.66
C LYS A 205 37.30 7.33 -23.64
N GLN A 206 36.97 7.32 -22.34
CA GLN A 206 37.98 7.18 -21.25
C GLN A 206 38.82 5.88 -21.29
N ARG A 207 38.53 4.98 -22.22
CA ARG A 207 39.30 3.76 -22.44
C ARG A 207 40.47 3.92 -23.43
N ARG A 208 40.48 5.03 -24.22
CA ARG A 208 41.44 5.22 -25.33
C ARG A 208 42.52 6.24 -25.01
N SER A 209 42.44 6.87 -23.84
CA SER A 209 43.49 7.70 -23.24
C SER A 209 44.19 6.95 -22.09
#